data_eff87fddc7d659a40131efc7dbf90412
#
_entry.id   eff87fddc7d659a40131efc7dbf90412
#
_cell.length_a   1.000
_cell.length_b   1.000
_cell.length_c   1.000
_cell.angle_alpha   90.00
_cell.angle_beta   90.00
_cell.angle_gamma   90.00
#
_symmetry.space_group_name_H-M   'P 1'
#
loop_
_entity.id
_entity.type
_entity.pdbx_description
1 polymer ?
#
loop_
_entity_poly.entity_id
_entity_poly.type
_entity_poly.pdbx_seq_one_letter_code
_entity_poly.pdbx_strand_id
1 'polypeptide(L)'
;PQFSLPQGLSMDRLHHRRGLQQFIDSQSRLMDYSAEARGLDEYYQKALAMLQSPRVRDAFQLSAEPPAIRDRYGRSTYGQGCLLARRLAESGVRFITCYFSESIGGQSTTQGGWDTHGFNNTRMFPIIEQYHLPITEQTLPTLLLDLEQRGMLDETLVVWMGEFGRTPKINASTSRDHWPQCYSVLLAGGGVKRGFVYGASDETGSKPAENPVTPDDIAATIYYLMGIDPRSEITDAQGRPLMISSGNPIMDLIA
;
A
#
# COMPACT_ATOMS: atom_id res chain seq x y z
N PRO A 1 11.40 5.84 13.74
CA PRO A 1 12.36 6.79 13.15
C PRO A 1 11.65 8.12 12.97
N GLN A 2 12.21 9.19 13.54
CA GLN A 2 11.66 10.53 13.35
C GLN A 2 11.95 10.93 11.89
N PHE A 3 10.96 11.45 11.20
CA PHE A 3 11.11 12.07 9.88
C PHE A 3 11.77 13.45 10.09
N SER A 4 13.05 13.41 10.40
CA SER A 4 13.87 14.59 10.71
C SER A 4 15.14 14.57 9.86
N LEU A 5 15.62 15.75 9.54
CA LEU A 5 16.88 15.86 8.81
C LEU A 5 18.03 15.24 9.64
N PRO A 6 18.98 14.56 8.99
CA PRO A 6 20.18 14.07 9.65
C PRO A 6 20.91 15.18 10.40
N GLN A 7 21.60 14.81 11.49
CA GLN A 7 22.35 15.76 12.30
C GLN A 7 23.37 16.52 11.45
N GLY A 8 23.36 17.83 11.51
CA GLY A 8 24.23 18.71 10.71
C GLY A 8 23.70 19.07 9.31
N LEU A 9 22.51 18.63 8.94
CA LEU A 9 21.85 19.04 7.70
C LEU A 9 20.66 19.97 8.04
N SER A 10 20.76 21.25 7.63
CA SER A 10 19.66 22.20 7.76
C SER A 10 18.87 22.32 6.45
N MET A 11 17.64 22.83 6.51
CA MET A 11 16.85 23.14 5.32
C MET A 11 17.58 24.12 4.40
N ASP A 12 18.27 25.13 4.94
CA ASP A 12 19.06 26.08 4.16
C ASP A 12 20.18 25.38 3.39
N ARG A 13 20.87 24.42 4.01
CA ARG A 13 21.88 23.61 3.30
C ARG A 13 21.28 22.75 2.20
N LEU A 14 20.08 22.22 2.41
CA LEU A 14 19.36 21.50 1.34
C LEU A 14 19.00 22.44 0.20
N HIS A 15 18.50 23.63 0.49
CA HIS A 15 18.18 24.64 -0.53
C HIS A 15 19.43 25.10 -1.30
N HIS A 16 20.55 25.36 -0.61
CA HIS A 16 21.79 25.71 -1.29
C HIS A 16 22.34 24.59 -2.18
N ARG A 17 22.33 23.34 -1.70
CA ARG A 17 22.73 22.17 -2.51
C ARG A 17 21.85 22.03 -3.74
N ARG A 18 20.57 22.26 -3.58
CA ARG A 18 19.62 22.20 -4.68
C ARG A 18 19.84 23.35 -5.68
N GLY A 19 20.04 24.57 -5.22
CA GLY A 19 20.36 25.71 -6.09
C GLY A 19 21.63 25.44 -6.93
N LEU A 20 22.65 24.81 -6.32
CA LEU A 20 23.85 24.39 -7.01
C LEU A 20 23.56 23.26 -8.02
N GLN A 21 22.76 22.27 -7.66
CA GLN A 21 22.34 21.20 -8.58
C GLN A 21 21.56 21.79 -9.76
N GLN A 22 20.55 22.61 -9.53
CA GLN A 22 19.77 23.27 -10.58
C GLN A 22 20.65 24.15 -11.50
N PHE A 23 21.63 24.83 -10.93
CA PHE A 23 22.60 25.59 -11.71
C PHE A 23 23.44 24.69 -12.63
N ILE A 24 23.94 23.55 -12.11
CA ILE A 24 24.68 22.56 -12.90
C ILE A 24 23.77 21.92 -13.96
N ASP A 25 22.57 21.53 -13.61
CA ASP A 25 21.59 20.88 -14.48
C ASP A 25 21.13 21.85 -15.59
N SER A 26 21.00 23.16 -15.31
CA SER A 26 20.70 24.20 -16.32
C SER A 26 21.81 24.38 -17.34
N GLN A 27 23.05 24.03 -17.00
CA GLN A 27 24.18 24.01 -17.90
C GLN A 27 24.29 22.68 -18.67
N SER A 28 23.58 21.67 -18.26
CA SER A 28 23.59 20.33 -18.86
C SER A 28 22.46 20.18 -19.86
N ARG A 29 22.78 20.02 -21.14
CA ARG A 29 21.80 19.68 -22.20
C ARG A 29 21.15 18.29 -22.01
N LEU A 30 21.58 17.52 -21.01
CA LEU A 30 20.99 16.20 -20.70
C LEU A 30 19.53 16.31 -20.28
N MET A 31 19.13 17.38 -19.56
CA MET A 31 17.75 17.62 -19.16
C MET A 31 16.82 17.87 -20.37
N ASP A 32 17.33 18.39 -21.46
CA ASP A 32 16.56 18.65 -22.68
C ASP A 32 16.22 17.35 -23.44
N TYR A 33 17.02 16.31 -23.25
CA TYR A 33 16.94 15.06 -24.02
C TYR A 33 16.46 13.83 -23.22
N SER A 34 16.40 13.87 -21.89
CA SER A 34 16.03 12.72 -21.06
C SER A 34 14.74 12.96 -20.29
N ALA A 35 13.70 12.19 -20.62
CA ALA A 35 12.47 12.13 -19.83
C ALA A 35 12.74 11.64 -18.39
N GLU A 36 13.75 10.78 -18.21
CA GLU A 36 14.18 10.25 -16.90
C GLU A 36 14.79 11.36 -16.03
N ALA A 37 15.63 12.23 -16.59
CA ALA A 37 16.24 13.33 -15.83
C ALA A 37 15.17 14.35 -15.38
N ARG A 38 14.19 14.66 -16.24
CA ARG A 38 13.04 15.52 -15.87
C ARG A 38 12.17 14.89 -14.80
N GLY A 39 11.87 13.59 -14.92
CA GLY A 39 11.12 12.85 -13.92
C GLY A 39 11.82 12.83 -12.56
N LEU A 40 13.13 12.64 -12.54
CA LEU A 40 13.91 12.65 -11.31
C LEU A 40 13.86 14.01 -10.60
N ASP A 41 13.97 15.12 -11.33
CA ASP A 41 13.85 16.48 -10.76
C ASP A 41 12.45 16.70 -10.16
N GLU A 42 11.41 16.27 -10.83
CA GLU A 42 10.03 16.36 -10.32
C GLU A 42 9.85 15.56 -9.02
N TYR A 43 10.42 14.36 -8.92
CA TYR A 43 10.40 13.58 -7.68
C TYR A 43 11.17 14.26 -6.54
N TYR A 44 12.32 14.88 -6.82
CA TYR A 44 13.05 15.68 -5.83
C TYR A 44 12.25 16.89 -5.36
N GLN A 45 11.53 17.57 -6.26
CA GLN A 45 10.64 18.69 -5.90
C GLN A 45 9.54 18.22 -4.95
N LYS A 46 8.86 17.13 -5.28
CA LYS A 46 7.81 16.54 -4.46
C LYS A 46 8.34 16.11 -3.09
N ALA A 47 9.49 15.43 -3.05
CA ALA A 47 10.11 15.02 -1.78
C ALA A 47 10.46 16.21 -0.88
N LEU A 48 11.02 17.29 -1.45
CA LEU A 48 11.33 18.51 -0.70
C LEU A 48 10.05 19.21 -0.19
N ALA A 49 9.01 19.28 -1.02
CA ALA A 49 7.73 19.85 -0.61
C ALA A 49 7.12 19.06 0.57
N MET A 50 7.21 17.72 0.54
CA MET A 50 6.80 16.88 1.66
C MET A 50 7.63 17.16 2.94
N LEU A 51 8.95 17.25 2.82
CA LEU A 51 9.84 17.58 3.95
C LEU A 51 9.56 18.98 4.53
N GLN A 52 9.14 19.92 3.70
CA GLN A 52 8.82 21.30 4.10
C GLN A 52 7.42 21.43 4.72
N SER A 53 6.50 20.52 4.40
CA SER A 53 5.13 20.57 4.91
C SER A 53 5.08 20.24 6.41
N PRO A 54 4.72 21.19 7.29
CA PRO A 54 4.54 20.90 8.73
C PRO A 54 3.49 19.81 8.92
N ARG A 55 2.41 19.85 8.15
CA ARG A 55 1.30 18.91 8.23
C ARG A 55 1.73 17.45 7.96
N VAL A 56 2.59 17.23 6.95
CA VAL A 56 3.13 15.90 6.65
C VAL A 56 4.13 15.47 7.73
N ARG A 57 5.01 16.36 8.17
CA ARG A 57 5.95 16.05 9.26
C ARG A 57 5.23 15.68 10.56
N ASP A 58 4.17 16.41 10.91
CA ASP A 58 3.37 16.14 12.09
C ASP A 58 2.66 14.78 11.99
N ALA A 59 2.30 14.32 10.79
CA ALA A 59 1.72 12.99 10.59
C ALA A 59 2.66 11.87 11.06
N PHE A 60 3.98 12.02 10.91
CA PHE A 60 4.97 11.05 11.38
C PHE A 60 5.17 11.03 12.91
N GLN A 61 4.66 12.02 13.62
CA GLN A 61 4.78 12.09 15.09
C GLN A 61 3.68 11.24 15.76
N LEU A 62 3.81 9.92 15.71
CA LEU A 62 2.84 9.00 16.33
C LEU A 62 2.69 9.21 17.84
N SER A 63 3.69 9.81 18.51
CA SER A 63 3.61 10.16 19.92
C SER A 63 2.61 11.28 20.21
N ALA A 64 2.17 12.02 19.20
CA ALA A 64 1.11 13.02 19.34
C ALA A 64 -0.29 12.39 19.44
N GLU A 65 -0.45 11.12 19.05
CA GLU A 65 -1.70 10.40 19.20
C GLU A 65 -1.90 9.95 20.67
N PRO A 66 -3.13 10.04 21.19
CA PRO A 66 -3.45 9.51 22.50
C PRO A 66 -3.02 8.05 22.65
N PRO A 67 -2.45 7.63 23.79
CA PRO A 67 -2.06 6.24 24.02
C PRO A 67 -3.20 5.24 23.73
N ALA A 68 -4.43 5.56 24.09
CA ALA A 68 -5.60 4.72 23.87
C ALA A 68 -5.87 4.47 22.37
N ILE A 69 -5.66 5.47 21.50
CA ILE A 69 -5.79 5.30 20.05
C ILE A 69 -4.68 4.37 19.54
N ARG A 70 -3.46 4.60 19.97
CA ARG A 70 -2.32 3.76 19.60
C ARG A 70 -2.50 2.31 20.04
N ASP A 71 -3.10 2.08 21.23
CA ASP A 71 -3.39 0.75 21.75
C ASP A 71 -4.50 0.06 20.95
N ARG A 72 -5.53 0.79 20.51
CA ARG A 72 -6.58 0.24 19.65
C ARG A 72 -6.04 -0.30 18.32
N TYR A 73 -5.10 0.39 17.67
CA TYR A 73 -4.43 -0.09 16.46
C TYR A 73 -3.49 -1.27 16.72
N GLY A 74 -3.11 -1.50 17.96
CA GLY A 74 -2.07 -2.44 18.35
C GLY A 74 -0.67 -1.84 18.27
N ARG A 75 0.22 -2.30 19.16
CA ARG A 75 1.61 -1.79 19.27
C ARG A 75 2.59 -2.53 18.34
N SER A 76 2.09 -3.40 17.49
CA SER A 76 2.90 -4.03 16.43
C SER A 76 3.35 -3.02 15.38
N THR A 77 4.37 -3.35 14.61
CA THR A 77 4.84 -2.54 13.47
C THR A 77 3.71 -2.29 12.47
N TYR A 78 2.91 -3.32 12.17
CA TYR A 78 1.75 -3.21 11.28
C TYR A 78 0.68 -2.28 11.84
N GLY A 79 0.30 -2.43 13.12
CA GLY A 79 -0.70 -1.58 13.77
C GLY A 79 -0.30 -0.10 13.78
N GLN A 80 0.93 0.19 14.16
CA GLN A 80 1.45 1.57 14.15
C GLN A 80 1.67 2.08 12.72
N GLY A 81 1.96 1.20 11.76
CA GLY A 81 2.02 1.52 10.33
C GLY A 81 0.66 1.94 9.76
N CYS A 82 -0.41 1.21 10.09
CA CYS A 82 -1.79 1.57 9.71
C CYS A 82 -2.25 2.87 10.36
N LEU A 83 -1.88 3.13 11.63
CA LEU A 83 -2.12 4.42 12.27
C LEU A 83 -1.38 5.56 11.54
N LEU A 84 -0.13 5.34 11.14
CA LEU A 84 0.61 6.30 10.33
C LEU A 84 -0.07 6.53 8.98
N ALA A 85 -0.55 5.47 8.32
CA ALA A 85 -1.28 5.60 7.06
C ALA A 85 -2.52 6.48 7.19
N ARG A 86 -3.33 6.30 8.24
CA ARG A 86 -4.47 7.17 8.51
C ARG A 86 -4.04 8.64 8.67
N ARG A 87 -2.97 8.90 9.43
CA ARG A 87 -2.45 10.27 9.62
C ARG A 87 -1.92 10.90 8.34
N LEU A 88 -1.26 10.10 7.50
CA LEU A 88 -0.80 10.54 6.19
C LEU A 88 -1.96 10.85 5.25
N ALA A 89 -2.99 10.01 5.21
CA ALA A 89 -4.22 10.27 4.45
C ALA A 89 -4.89 11.56 4.93
N GLU A 90 -5.03 11.76 6.23
CA GLU A 90 -5.55 12.97 6.87
C GLU A 90 -4.70 14.22 6.52
N SER A 91 -3.39 14.05 6.28
CA SER A 91 -2.50 15.13 5.83
C SER A 91 -2.56 15.40 4.32
N GLY A 92 -3.32 14.60 3.54
CA GLY A 92 -3.53 14.76 2.12
C GLY A 92 -2.62 13.89 1.23
N VAL A 93 -1.93 12.90 1.79
CA VAL A 93 -1.19 11.90 1.00
C VAL A 93 -2.21 10.98 0.34
N ARG A 94 -2.18 10.90 -1.00
CA ARG A 94 -3.23 10.24 -1.79
C ARG A 94 -3.06 8.74 -1.95
N PHE A 95 -1.82 8.22 -1.90
CA PHE A 95 -1.54 6.81 -2.06
C PHE A 95 -0.53 6.35 -1.01
N ILE A 96 -0.90 5.35 -0.22
CA ILE A 96 -0.13 4.87 0.91
C ILE A 96 -0.14 3.35 0.91
N THR A 97 1.04 2.74 0.99
CA THR A 97 1.17 1.29 1.10
C THR A 97 1.70 0.92 2.48
N CYS A 98 1.00 0.02 3.16
CA CYS A 98 1.42 -0.56 4.43
C CYS A 98 1.72 -2.05 4.22
N TYR A 99 2.92 -2.48 4.57
CA TYR A 99 3.29 -3.89 4.55
C TYR A 99 3.02 -4.55 5.91
N PHE A 100 2.46 -5.75 5.87
CA PHE A 100 2.39 -6.61 7.06
C PHE A 100 3.75 -7.30 7.26
N SER A 101 4.78 -6.54 7.50
CA SER A 101 6.14 -7.04 7.74
C SER A 101 7.04 -5.90 8.21
N GLU A 102 8.08 -6.22 8.98
CA GLU A 102 9.13 -5.24 9.32
C GLU A 102 10.04 -4.94 8.12
N SER A 103 10.09 -5.86 7.16
CA SER A 103 10.86 -5.71 5.92
C SER A 103 10.12 -6.33 4.75
N ILE A 104 10.24 -5.74 3.56
CA ILE A 104 9.69 -6.30 2.31
C ILE A 104 10.37 -7.65 2.05
N GLY A 105 9.55 -8.69 1.79
CA GLY A 105 10.04 -10.05 1.58
C GLY A 105 10.58 -10.74 2.83
N GLY A 106 10.29 -10.20 4.02
CA GLY A 106 10.65 -10.83 5.30
C GLY A 106 9.98 -12.19 5.48
N GLN A 107 10.77 -13.18 5.91
CA GLN A 107 10.25 -14.51 6.22
C GLN A 107 9.24 -14.45 7.37
N SER A 108 8.34 -15.41 7.40
CA SER A 108 7.29 -15.52 8.39
C SER A 108 7.87 -15.77 9.79
N THR A 109 7.79 -14.76 10.60
CA THR A 109 8.05 -14.78 12.04
C THR A 109 6.85 -14.20 12.77
N THR A 110 6.92 -14.08 14.08
CA THR A 110 5.87 -13.42 14.89
C THR A 110 5.54 -12.01 14.44
N GLN A 111 6.47 -11.32 13.76
CA GLN A 111 6.31 -9.98 13.20
C GLN A 111 6.68 -9.93 11.70
N GLY A 112 6.93 -11.08 11.09
CA GLY A 112 7.28 -11.22 9.68
C GLY A 112 6.06 -11.24 8.77
N GLY A 113 6.32 -11.45 7.49
CA GLY A 113 5.28 -11.50 6.47
C GLY A 113 4.48 -12.81 6.44
N TRP A 114 3.52 -12.87 5.54
CA TRP A 114 2.63 -14.02 5.34
C TRP A 114 3.25 -15.13 4.47
N ASP A 115 4.55 -15.07 4.19
CA ASP A 115 5.26 -16.09 3.42
C ASP A 115 5.58 -17.33 4.26
N THR A 116 4.56 -18.14 4.51
CA THR A 116 4.57 -19.30 5.40
C THR A 116 4.45 -20.59 4.59
N HIS A 117 5.50 -21.40 4.52
CA HIS A 117 5.52 -22.63 3.72
C HIS A 117 5.71 -23.91 4.52
N GLY A 118 5.98 -23.82 5.83
CA GLY A 118 6.25 -24.97 6.69
C GLY A 118 7.68 -25.49 6.67
N PHE A 119 8.61 -24.79 6.03
CA PHE A 119 10.05 -25.07 6.13
C PHE A 119 10.74 -24.07 7.07
N ASN A 120 11.96 -24.37 7.48
CA ASN A 120 12.72 -23.58 8.46
C ASN A 120 11.99 -23.36 9.80
N ASN A 121 11.22 -24.34 10.26
CA ASN A 121 10.38 -24.27 11.46
C ASN A 121 9.28 -23.20 11.42
N THR A 122 8.98 -22.62 10.27
CA THR A 122 7.92 -21.63 10.08
C THR A 122 6.61 -22.32 9.73
N ARG A 123 5.99 -22.99 10.70
CA ARG A 123 4.68 -23.64 10.51
C ARG A 123 3.61 -22.60 10.27
N MET A 124 2.93 -22.69 9.12
CA MET A 124 1.92 -21.74 8.67
C MET A 124 0.81 -21.54 9.72
N PHE A 125 0.10 -22.60 10.09
CA PHE A 125 -1.11 -22.47 10.90
C PHE A 125 -0.86 -21.90 12.29
N PRO A 126 0.13 -22.37 13.08
CA PRO A 126 0.40 -21.79 14.39
C PRO A 126 0.81 -20.31 14.33
N ILE A 127 1.57 -19.89 13.33
CA ILE A 127 2.00 -18.49 13.17
C ILE A 127 0.81 -17.61 12.80
N ILE A 128 -0.03 -18.07 11.88
CA ILE A 128 -1.23 -17.32 11.46
C ILE A 128 -2.20 -17.19 12.64
N GLU A 129 -2.47 -18.29 13.34
CA GLU A 129 -3.41 -18.35 14.47
C GLU A 129 -2.95 -17.49 15.66
N GLN A 130 -1.67 -17.57 16.02
CA GLN A 130 -1.16 -16.94 17.24
C GLN A 130 -0.74 -15.49 17.05
N TYR A 131 -0.39 -15.08 15.83
CA TYR A 131 0.19 -13.76 15.60
C TYR A 131 -0.50 -12.98 14.46
N HIS A 132 -0.57 -13.54 13.24
CA HIS A 132 -0.98 -12.75 12.08
C HIS A 132 -2.46 -12.39 12.12
N LEU A 133 -3.33 -13.36 12.42
CA LEU A 133 -4.77 -13.08 12.53
C LEU A 133 -5.11 -12.17 13.71
N PRO A 134 -4.63 -12.38 14.94
CA PRO A 134 -4.89 -11.46 16.05
C PRO A 134 -4.44 -10.02 15.76
N ILE A 135 -3.27 -9.85 15.14
CA ILE A 135 -2.80 -8.51 14.73
C ILE A 135 -3.71 -7.91 13.67
N THR A 136 -4.13 -8.70 12.68
CA THR A 136 -5.02 -8.24 11.60
C THR A 136 -6.39 -7.89 12.14
N GLU A 137 -6.98 -8.75 12.99
CA GLU A 137 -8.28 -8.53 13.64
C GLU A 137 -8.31 -7.27 14.50
N GLN A 138 -7.21 -6.97 15.17
CA GLN A 138 -7.10 -5.73 15.93
C GLN A 138 -6.95 -4.52 15.03
N THR A 139 -6.06 -4.59 14.04
CA THR A 139 -5.59 -3.42 13.29
C THR A 139 -6.55 -3.00 12.18
N LEU A 140 -6.96 -3.95 11.30
CA LEU A 140 -7.75 -3.61 10.11
C LEU A 140 -9.13 -3.06 10.45
N PRO A 141 -9.94 -3.68 11.33
CA PRO A 141 -11.20 -3.08 11.75
C PRO A 141 -11.01 -1.74 12.47
N THR A 142 -9.94 -1.58 13.25
CA THR A 142 -9.65 -0.30 13.92
C THR A 142 -9.38 0.80 12.91
N LEU A 143 -8.62 0.52 11.84
CA LEU A 143 -8.38 1.47 10.75
C LEU A 143 -9.69 1.90 10.09
N LEU A 144 -10.55 0.93 9.73
CA LEU A 144 -11.83 1.22 9.07
C LEU A 144 -12.76 2.05 9.97
N LEU A 145 -12.87 1.67 11.25
CA LEU A 145 -13.69 2.40 12.22
C LEU A 145 -13.14 3.81 12.49
N ASP A 146 -11.83 4.00 12.57
CA ASP A 146 -11.22 5.31 12.79
C ASP A 146 -11.44 6.23 11.57
N LEU A 147 -11.29 5.69 10.36
CA LEU A 147 -11.62 6.42 9.12
C LEU A 147 -13.11 6.79 9.07
N GLU A 148 -14.01 5.88 9.42
CA GLU A 148 -15.45 6.13 9.45
C GLU A 148 -15.81 7.19 10.49
N GLN A 149 -15.31 7.08 11.73
CA GLN A 149 -15.54 8.04 12.81
C GLN A 149 -15.04 9.45 12.48
N ARG A 150 -14.04 9.56 11.61
CA ARG A 150 -13.49 10.84 11.12
C ARG A 150 -14.18 11.35 9.86
N GLY A 151 -15.16 10.63 9.31
CA GLY A 151 -15.80 10.96 8.04
C GLY A 151 -14.88 10.85 6.83
N MET A 152 -13.82 10.05 6.94
CA MET A 152 -12.81 9.88 5.88
C MET A 152 -13.03 8.62 5.04
N LEU A 153 -13.81 7.64 5.53
CA LEU A 153 -13.93 6.32 4.87
C LEU A 153 -14.58 6.42 3.49
N ASP A 154 -15.54 7.31 3.29
CA ASP A 154 -16.22 7.47 2.01
C ASP A 154 -15.30 8.05 0.91
N GLU A 155 -14.23 8.78 1.31
CA GLU A 155 -13.22 9.36 0.43
C GLU A 155 -11.89 8.59 0.43
N THR A 156 -11.80 7.46 1.15
CA THR A 156 -10.58 6.67 1.29
C THR A 156 -10.85 5.22 0.96
N LEU A 157 -10.33 4.75 -0.18
CA LEU A 157 -10.36 3.32 -0.50
C LEU A 157 -9.28 2.59 0.30
N VAL A 158 -9.68 1.63 1.10
CA VAL A 158 -8.78 0.69 1.77
C VAL A 158 -8.79 -0.63 1.00
N VAL A 159 -7.63 -1.04 0.51
CA VAL A 159 -7.42 -2.32 -0.18
C VAL A 159 -6.55 -3.20 0.70
N TRP A 160 -7.07 -4.36 1.11
CA TRP A 160 -6.31 -5.36 1.85
C TRP A 160 -6.19 -6.61 1.01
N MET A 161 -4.97 -6.96 0.63
CA MET A 161 -4.70 -8.06 -0.29
C MET A 161 -3.28 -8.61 -0.11
N GLY A 162 -3.06 -9.81 -0.64
CA GLY A 162 -1.73 -10.36 -0.93
C GLY A 162 -1.51 -10.49 -2.43
N GLU A 163 -0.32 -10.94 -2.82
CA GLU A 163 0.06 -11.11 -4.24
C GLU A 163 -0.65 -12.31 -4.87
N PHE A 164 -0.91 -13.35 -4.08
CA PHE A 164 -1.53 -14.61 -4.51
C PHE A 164 -2.19 -15.32 -3.33
N GLY A 165 -2.94 -16.36 -3.61
CA GLY A 165 -3.55 -17.25 -2.62
C GLY A 165 -2.62 -18.39 -2.19
N ARG A 166 -3.21 -19.38 -1.54
CA ARG A 166 -2.51 -20.58 -1.06
C ARG A 166 -3.16 -21.84 -1.63
N THR A 167 -2.36 -22.88 -1.85
CA THR A 167 -2.86 -24.14 -2.42
C THR A 167 -4.05 -24.69 -1.61
N PRO A 168 -5.13 -25.16 -2.26
CA PRO A 168 -6.23 -25.83 -1.57
C PRO A 168 -5.77 -27.05 -0.78
N LYS A 169 -4.77 -27.76 -1.32
CA LYS A 169 -4.20 -28.95 -0.69
C LYS A 169 -3.07 -28.57 0.27
N ILE A 170 -3.09 -29.14 1.47
CA ILE A 170 -2.02 -29.03 2.46
C ILE A 170 -0.85 -29.87 2.00
N ASN A 171 0.37 -29.31 2.05
CA ASN A 171 1.61 -29.98 1.68
C ASN A 171 2.15 -30.90 2.78
N ALA A 172 3.22 -31.64 2.49
CA ALA A 172 3.86 -32.59 3.42
C ALA A 172 4.41 -31.92 4.70
N SER A 173 4.68 -30.61 4.67
CA SER A 173 5.13 -29.80 5.82
C SER A 173 3.98 -29.22 6.65
N THR A 174 2.76 -29.72 6.49
CA THR A 174 1.56 -29.23 7.17
C THR A 174 1.37 -27.72 6.96
N SER A 175 1.52 -27.29 5.70
CA SER A 175 1.42 -25.91 5.28
C SER A 175 0.77 -25.82 3.90
N ARG A 176 0.75 -24.65 3.28
CA ARG A 176 0.25 -24.42 1.93
C ARG A 176 1.27 -23.63 1.13
N ASP A 177 1.39 -23.95 -0.15
CA ASP A 177 2.29 -23.28 -1.09
C ASP A 177 1.57 -22.11 -1.80
N HIS A 178 2.30 -21.34 -2.60
CA HIS A 178 1.75 -20.26 -3.40
C HIS A 178 0.76 -20.78 -4.44
N TRP A 179 -0.36 -20.07 -4.60
CA TRP A 179 -1.42 -20.43 -5.54
C TRP A 179 -2.02 -19.18 -6.19
N PRO A 180 -1.49 -18.74 -7.34
CA PRO A 180 -1.94 -17.51 -7.99
C PRO A 180 -3.30 -17.62 -8.67
N GLN A 181 -3.86 -18.85 -8.82
CA GLN A 181 -5.08 -19.09 -9.57
C GLN A 181 -6.35 -18.67 -8.82
N CYS A 182 -6.31 -18.55 -7.50
CA CYS A 182 -7.49 -18.21 -6.71
C CYS A 182 -7.11 -17.59 -5.37
N TYR A 183 -7.62 -16.40 -5.09
CA TYR A 183 -7.48 -15.73 -3.80
C TYR A 183 -8.55 -14.63 -3.64
N SER A 184 -8.66 -14.07 -2.45
CA SER A 184 -9.64 -13.05 -2.13
C SER A 184 -8.96 -11.72 -1.83
N VAL A 185 -9.64 -10.63 -2.17
CA VAL A 185 -9.24 -9.25 -1.89
C VAL A 185 -10.36 -8.58 -1.13
N LEU A 186 -10.04 -7.74 -0.14
CA LEU A 186 -11.00 -6.92 0.57
C LEU A 186 -10.86 -5.47 0.13
N LEU A 187 -11.98 -4.85 -0.21
CA LEU A 187 -12.10 -3.43 -0.52
C LEU A 187 -13.07 -2.80 0.48
N ALA A 188 -12.73 -1.62 1.01
CA ALA A 188 -13.61 -0.89 1.93
C ALA A 188 -13.47 0.62 1.74
N GLY A 189 -14.59 1.33 1.82
CA GLY A 189 -14.64 2.78 1.63
C GLY A 189 -14.47 3.21 0.18
N GLY A 190 -14.19 4.49 -0.05
CA GLY A 190 -13.88 5.05 -1.38
C GLY A 190 -14.92 4.78 -2.47
N GLY A 191 -16.21 4.67 -2.11
CA GLY A 191 -17.30 4.44 -3.07
C GLY A 191 -17.60 2.97 -3.37
N VAL A 192 -17.03 1.99 -2.64
CA VAL A 192 -17.41 0.57 -2.83
C VAL A 192 -18.63 0.19 -1.99
N LYS A 193 -19.42 -0.75 -2.50
CA LYS A 193 -20.60 -1.29 -1.80
C LYS A 193 -20.20 -1.99 -0.52
N ARG A 194 -20.89 -1.67 0.57
CA ARG A 194 -20.68 -2.30 1.88
C ARG A 194 -21.36 -3.66 1.96
N GLY A 195 -20.68 -4.65 2.57
CA GLY A 195 -21.24 -5.98 2.81
C GLY A 195 -21.53 -6.78 1.54
N PHE A 196 -20.91 -6.42 0.41
CA PHE A 196 -21.11 -7.06 -0.87
C PHE A 196 -19.98 -8.08 -1.14
N VAL A 197 -20.33 -9.24 -1.65
CA VAL A 197 -19.39 -10.27 -2.10
C VAL A 197 -19.52 -10.41 -3.61
N TYR A 198 -18.40 -10.31 -4.31
CA TYR A 198 -18.33 -10.42 -5.76
C TYR A 198 -17.47 -11.62 -6.17
N GLY A 199 -18.06 -12.51 -6.93
CA GLY A 199 -17.41 -13.74 -7.37
C GLY A 199 -17.36 -14.85 -6.32
N ALA A 200 -17.09 -16.04 -6.79
CA ALA A 200 -16.92 -17.24 -5.97
C ALA A 200 -15.89 -18.18 -6.58
N SER A 201 -15.23 -18.96 -5.73
CA SER A 201 -14.37 -20.06 -6.18
C SER A 201 -15.19 -21.31 -6.51
N ASP A 202 -14.55 -22.29 -7.15
CA ASP A 202 -15.05 -23.65 -7.24
C ASP A 202 -15.14 -24.31 -5.83
N GLU A 203 -15.74 -25.47 -5.75
CA GLU A 203 -15.96 -26.22 -4.50
C GLU A 203 -14.65 -26.52 -3.74
N THR A 204 -13.53 -26.54 -4.42
CA THR A 204 -12.22 -26.84 -3.84
C THR A 204 -11.40 -25.59 -3.51
N GLY A 205 -11.85 -24.39 -3.89
CA GLY A 205 -11.06 -23.15 -3.78
C GLY A 205 -9.87 -23.10 -4.71
N SER A 206 -9.89 -23.87 -5.80
CA SER A 206 -8.76 -23.99 -6.74
C SER A 206 -8.77 -22.92 -7.82
N LYS A 207 -9.94 -22.52 -8.29
CA LYS A 207 -10.13 -21.54 -9.38
C LYS A 207 -11.35 -20.67 -9.13
N PRO A 208 -11.39 -19.45 -9.65
CA PRO A 208 -12.62 -18.69 -9.73
C PRO A 208 -13.64 -19.44 -10.59
N ALA A 209 -14.88 -19.58 -10.10
CA ALA A 209 -15.99 -20.22 -10.80
C ALA A 209 -17.06 -19.22 -11.24
N GLU A 210 -17.26 -18.14 -10.45
CA GLU A 210 -18.22 -17.09 -10.74
C GLU A 210 -17.52 -15.74 -10.74
N ASN A 211 -17.88 -14.90 -11.70
CA ASN A 211 -17.36 -13.53 -11.83
C ASN A 211 -15.83 -13.45 -11.59
N PRO A 212 -15.01 -14.12 -12.41
CA PRO A 212 -13.57 -14.13 -12.24
C PRO A 212 -13.00 -12.71 -12.35
N VAL A 213 -12.06 -12.37 -11.49
CA VAL A 213 -11.39 -11.07 -11.44
C VAL A 213 -9.89 -11.28 -11.62
N THR A 214 -9.28 -10.45 -12.44
CA THR A 214 -7.83 -10.43 -12.62
C THR A 214 -7.17 -9.33 -11.76
N PRO A 215 -5.87 -9.40 -11.48
CA PRO A 215 -5.14 -8.30 -10.86
C PRO A 215 -5.26 -6.98 -11.64
N ASP A 216 -5.34 -7.06 -12.99
CA ASP A 216 -5.52 -5.88 -13.84
C ASP A 216 -6.90 -5.23 -13.64
N ASP A 217 -7.96 -6.02 -13.38
CA ASP A 217 -9.29 -5.50 -13.07
C ASP A 217 -9.31 -4.79 -11.71
N ILE A 218 -8.61 -5.33 -10.72
CA ILE A 218 -8.42 -4.67 -9.42
C ILE A 218 -7.68 -3.34 -9.62
N ALA A 219 -6.58 -3.33 -10.38
CA ALA A 219 -5.83 -2.11 -10.67
C ALA A 219 -6.72 -1.08 -11.40
N ALA A 220 -7.46 -1.50 -12.42
CA ALA A 220 -8.39 -0.64 -13.14
C ALA A 220 -9.49 -0.08 -12.21
N THR A 221 -10.00 -0.89 -11.28
CA THR A 221 -11.00 -0.46 -10.29
C THR A 221 -10.42 0.59 -9.35
N ILE A 222 -9.20 0.41 -8.86
CA ILE A 222 -8.50 1.39 -8.02
C ILE A 222 -8.32 2.71 -8.78
N TYR A 223 -7.82 2.68 -10.01
CA TYR A 223 -7.66 3.89 -10.82
C TYR A 223 -8.99 4.60 -11.05
N TYR A 224 -10.03 3.85 -11.42
CA TYR A 224 -11.36 4.41 -11.64
C TYR A 224 -11.88 5.13 -10.38
N LEU A 225 -11.78 4.51 -9.21
CA LEU A 225 -12.20 5.11 -7.93
C LEU A 225 -11.33 6.31 -7.52
N MET A 226 -10.10 6.40 -8.01
CA MET A 226 -9.24 7.58 -7.87
C MET A 226 -9.58 8.70 -8.87
N GLY A 227 -10.56 8.52 -9.76
CA GLY A 227 -10.92 9.46 -10.81
C GLY A 227 -9.95 9.48 -11.99
N ILE A 228 -9.16 8.41 -12.15
CA ILE A 228 -8.20 8.25 -13.24
C ILE A 228 -8.79 7.24 -14.25
N ASP A 229 -8.88 7.62 -15.52
CA ASP A 229 -9.29 6.67 -16.56
C ASP A 229 -8.22 5.56 -16.70
N PRO A 230 -8.56 4.28 -16.45
CA PRO A 230 -7.63 3.16 -16.56
C PRO A 230 -7.03 2.98 -17.95
N ARG A 231 -7.69 3.51 -18.99
CA ARG A 231 -7.24 3.47 -20.38
C ARG A 231 -6.30 4.62 -20.74
N SER A 232 -6.05 5.55 -19.80
CA SER A 232 -5.05 6.59 -20.01
C SER A 232 -3.71 5.99 -20.35
N GLU A 233 -2.99 6.64 -21.26
CA GLU A 233 -1.66 6.21 -21.67
C GLU A 233 -0.60 6.99 -20.92
N ILE A 234 0.46 6.29 -20.54
CA ILE A 234 1.73 6.85 -20.09
C ILE A 234 2.80 6.51 -21.12
N THR A 235 3.82 7.33 -21.20
CA THR A 235 4.93 7.10 -22.13
C THR A 235 6.08 6.44 -21.37
N ASP A 236 6.57 5.31 -21.87
CA ASP A 236 7.76 4.66 -21.31
C ASP A 236 9.06 5.44 -21.64
N ALA A 237 10.20 4.98 -21.11
CA ALA A 237 11.50 5.62 -21.33
C ALA A 237 11.94 5.61 -22.82
N GLN A 238 11.35 4.75 -23.65
CA GLN A 238 11.60 4.68 -25.10
C GLN A 238 10.58 5.49 -25.93
N GLY A 239 9.69 6.24 -25.28
CA GLY A 239 8.67 7.04 -25.95
C GLY A 239 7.46 6.25 -26.44
N ARG A 240 7.25 4.99 -26.01
CA ARG A 240 6.13 4.16 -26.42
C ARG A 240 4.93 4.39 -25.50
N PRO A 241 3.71 4.55 -26.05
CA PRO A 241 2.51 4.65 -25.22
C PRO A 241 2.19 3.28 -24.56
N LEU A 242 1.88 3.30 -23.28
CA LEU A 242 1.44 2.15 -22.50
C LEU A 242 0.18 2.55 -21.73
N MET A 243 -0.87 1.75 -21.82
CA MET A 243 -2.03 1.92 -20.94
C MET A 243 -1.62 1.69 -19.49
N ILE A 244 -2.17 2.49 -18.57
CA ILE A 244 -1.88 2.35 -17.13
C ILE A 244 -2.49 1.08 -16.53
N SER A 245 -3.57 0.55 -17.14
CA SER A 245 -4.14 -0.76 -16.82
C SER A 245 -4.77 -1.37 -18.06
N SER A 246 -4.62 -2.70 -18.23
CA SER A 246 -5.29 -3.48 -19.27
C SER A 246 -6.62 -4.07 -18.81
N GLY A 247 -6.93 -4.01 -17.51
CA GLY A 247 -8.16 -4.53 -16.92
C GLY A 247 -9.37 -3.61 -17.11
N ASN A 248 -10.51 -4.09 -16.64
CA ASN A 248 -11.76 -3.33 -16.62
C ASN A 248 -12.19 -3.06 -15.17
N PRO A 249 -12.67 -1.85 -14.85
CA PRO A 249 -13.23 -1.57 -13.53
C PRO A 249 -14.42 -2.49 -13.23
N ILE A 250 -14.45 -3.04 -12.02
CA ILE A 250 -15.53 -3.92 -11.57
C ILE A 250 -16.70 -3.04 -11.10
N MET A 251 -17.54 -2.61 -12.05
CA MET A 251 -18.62 -1.65 -11.78
C MET A 251 -19.65 -2.16 -10.77
N ASP A 252 -19.84 -3.46 -10.67
CA ASP A 252 -20.76 -4.07 -9.70
C ASP A 252 -20.33 -3.86 -8.24
N LEU A 253 -19.06 -3.58 -7.98
CA LEU A 253 -18.54 -3.24 -6.65
C LEU A 253 -18.83 -1.80 -6.24
N ILE A 254 -19.14 -0.92 -7.19
CA ILE A 254 -19.25 0.54 -6.97
C ILE A 254 -20.68 0.89 -6.54
N ALA A 255 -20.81 1.75 -5.50
CA ALA A 255 -22.07 2.16 -4.92
C ALA A 255 -22.82 3.23 -5.75
#